data_79881430665a13dcbf5653ecc16681d5
#
_entry.id   79881430665a13dcbf5653ecc16681d5
#
_cell.length_a   1.000
_cell.length_b   1.000
_cell.length_c   1.000
_cell.angle_alpha   90.00
_cell.angle_beta   90.00
_cell.angle_gamma   90.00
#
_symmetry.space_group_name_H-M   'P 1'
#
loop_
_entity.id
_entity.type
_entity.pdbx_description
1 polymer ?
#
loop_
_entity_poly.entity_id
_entity_poly.type
_entity_poly.pdbx_seq_one_letter_code
_entity_poly.pdbx_strand_id
1 'polypeptide(L)'
;MNTQTVSLIGVPTDIGAGHRGASMGPEAMRVANLAAKLEQRGLQVIDRGNLQGPLNPWLPPVDGYRHLDEVAAWNTAVYTAVRQELQSGRLPIMLGGDHCLAIGSISAVADHCRETGKQLRVLWLDAHSDFNTAEATPSGNIHGMPVACLCGRGPRVLTHIGSATPAITPDVIRQIGIRSVDYGEKQLVREANVGIFDMRRIDEDGMKRVMEQALEGMDDNTHLHVSFDVDFLDPSIAPGVGTTVRGGPGYREAQLCMEMISDSGRLASLDLVELNPAFDRRDRKSTRLNSSH
;
A
#
# COMPACT_ATOMS: atom_id res chain seq x y z
N MET A 1 7.15 -30.08 -5.30
CA MET A 1 7.21 -28.71 -4.75
C MET A 1 5.79 -28.17 -4.80
N ASN A 2 5.21 -27.75 -3.67
CA ASN A 2 3.90 -27.09 -3.71
C ASN A 2 4.08 -25.73 -4.36
N THR A 3 3.47 -25.54 -5.54
CA THR A 3 3.48 -24.24 -6.24
C THR A 3 2.64 -23.27 -5.43
N GLN A 4 3.22 -22.14 -5.02
CA GLN A 4 2.49 -21.13 -4.28
C GLN A 4 1.39 -20.53 -5.16
N THR A 5 0.18 -20.46 -4.63
CA THR A 5 -0.97 -19.85 -5.31
C THR A 5 -1.12 -18.40 -4.87
N VAL A 6 -1.17 -17.50 -5.84
CA VAL A 6 -1.37 -16.06 -5.68
C VAL A 6 -2.79 -15.71 -6.10
N SER A 7 -3.48 -14.87 -5.34
CA SER A 7 -4.79 -14.32 -5.70
C SER A 7 -4.69 -12.82 -5.96
N LEU A 8 -5.10 -12.38 -7.14
CA LEU A 8 -5.19 -10.96 -7.48
C LEU A 8 -6.59 -10.45 -7.13
N ILE A 9 -6.67 -9.38 -6.34
CA ILE A 9 -7.92 -8.76 -5.89
C ILE A 9 -7.90 -7.30 -6.35
N GLY A 10 -8.69 -6.95 -7.37
CA GLY A 10 -8.80 -5.56 -7.84
C GLY A 10 -9.72 -4.73 -6.94
N VAL A 11 -9.28 -3.51 -6.60
CA VAL A 11 -10.05 -2.56 -5.78
C VAL A 11 -10.04 -1.19 -6.47
N PRO A 12 -10.90 -0.97 -7.49
CA PRO A 12 -10.84 0.17 -8.39
C PRO A 12 -11.51 1.41 -7.79
N THR A 13 -10.89 2.04 -6.79
CA THR A 13 -11.42 3.25 -6.15
C THR A 13 -10.33 4.28 -5.90
N ASP A 14 -10.71 5.55 -5.90
CA ASP A 14 -9.91 6.70 -5.48
C ASP A 14 -10.64 7.52 -4.41
N ILE A 15 -11.39 6.80 -3.57
CA ILE A 15 -12.35 7.36 -2.63
C ILE A 15 -11.69 8.16 -1.50
N GLY A 16 -10.50 7.75 -1.06
CA GLY A 16 -9.74 8.43 -0.01
C GLY A 16 -8.80 9.51 -0.53
N ALA A 17 -8.64 9.62 -1.84
CA ALA A 17 -7.70 10.55 -2.47
C ALA A 17 -8.34 11.89 -2.88
N GLY A 18 -7.50 12.93 -3.03
CA GLY A 18 -7.90 14.23 -3.55
C GLY A 18 -7.89 14.33 -5.08
N HIS A 19 -7.37 13.34 -5.79
CA HIS A 19 -7.26 13.28 -7.25
C HIS A 19 -7.86 12.01 -7.81
N ARG A 20 -8.52 12.13 -8.97
CA ARG A 20 -9.03 10.96 -9.69
C ARG A 20 -7.92 10.20 -10.41
N GLY A 21 -8.16 8.90 -10.58
CA GLY A 21 -7.43 8.07 -11.52
C GLY A 21 -6.74 6.85 -10.92
N ALA A 22 -6.46 6.81 -9.61
CA ALA A 22 -5.97 5.59 -8.95
C ALA A 22 -6.94 4.41 -9.10
N SER A 23 -8.24 4.67 -9.25
CA SER A 23 -9.25 3.66 -9.58
C SER A 23 -9.00 2.89 -10.88
N MET A 24 -8.14 3.40 -11.78
CA MET A 24 -7.73 2.70 -12.99
C MET A 24 -6.54 1.74 -12.76
N GLY A 25 -5.90 1.80 -11.60
CA GLY A 25 -4.71 1.01 -11.25
C GLY A 25 -4.87 -0.49 -11.47
N PRO A 26 -5.94 -1.14 -10.96
CA PRO A 26 -6.14 -2.57 -11.14
C PRO A 26 -6.15 -3.01 -12.60
N GLU A 27 -6.88 -2.29 -13.46
CA GLU A 27 -6.94 -2.60 -14.89
C GLU A 27 -5.62 -2.30 -15.62
N ALA A 28 -4.92 -1.24 -15.25
CA ALA A 28 -3.61 -0.92 -15.81
C ALA A 28 -2.59 -2.04 -15.52
N MET A 29 -2.58 -2.59 -14.31
CA MET A 29 -1.73 -3.72 -13.94
C MET A 29 -2.10 -5.00 -14.70
N ARG A 30 -3.39 -5.27 -14.96
CA ARG A 30 -3.83 -6.37 -15.81
C ARG A 30 -3.41 -6.20 -17.26
N VAL A 31 -3.57 -5.01 -17.82
CA VAL A 31 -3.11 -4.66 -19.18
C VAL A 31 -1.60 -4.80 -19.30
N ALA A 32 -0.84 -4.53 -18.23
CA ALA A 32 0.60 -4.78 -18.15
C ALA A 32 0.96 -6.28 -18.00
N ASN A 33 -0.03 -7.18 -18.10
CA ASN A 33 0.12 -8.63 -18.02
C ASN A 33 0.73 -9.15 -16.71
N LEU A 34 0.34 -8.55 -15.57
CA LEU A 34 0.87 -8.95 -14.25
C LEU A 34 0.67 -10.45 -14.00
N ALA A 35 -0.53 -11.00 -14.25
CA ALA A 35 -0.81 -12.42 -14.05
C ALA A 35 0.15 -13.31 -14.84
N ALA A 36 0.29 -13.08 -16.13
CA ALA A 36 1.19 -13.87 -16.99
C ALA A 36 2.67 -13.77 -16.55
N LYS A 37 3.11 -12.60 -16.04
CA LYS A 37 4.46 -12.43 -15.51
C LYS A 37 4.70 -13.24 -14.23
N LEU A 38 3.69 -13.35 -13.36
CA LEU A 38 3.76 -14.19 -12.16
C LEU A 38 3.76 -15.68 -12.53
N GLU A 39 2.93 -16.10 -13.48
CA GLU A 39 2.89 -17.46 -13.98
C GLU A 39 4.22 -17.89 -14.63
N GLN A 40 4.88 -17.01 -15.39
CA GLN A 40 6.22 -17.24 -15.94
C GLN A 40 7.30 -17.46 -14.87
N ARG A 41 7.04 -16.99 -13.63
CA ARG A 41 7.89 -17.24 -12.45
C ARG A 41 7.53 -18.52 -11.70
N GLY A 42 6.61 -19.33 -12.23
CA GLY A 42 6.21 -20.61 -11.65
C GLY A 42 5.12 -20.51 -10.57
N LEU A 43 4.46 -19.36 -10.45
CA LEU A 43 3.34 -19.18 -9.52
C LEU A 43 2.03 -19.63 -10.18
N GLN A 44 1.10 -20.14 -9.39
CA GLN A 44 -0.29 -20.29 -9.82
C GLN A 44 -1.04 -19.00 -9.54
N VAL A 45 -1.72 -18.43 -10.52
CA VAL A 45 -2.43 -17.16 -10.37
C VAL A 45 -3.94 -17.34 -10.50
N ILE A 46 -4.69 -16.77 -9.57
CA ILE A 46 -6.16 -16.70 -9.58
C ILE A 46 -6.53 -15.21 -9.56
N ASP A 47 -7.08 -14.70 -10.67
CA ASP A 47 -7.63 -13.34 -10.69
C ASP A 47 -9.09 -13.37 -10.20
N ARG A 48 -9.36 -12.67 -9.09
CA ARG A 48 -10.68 -12.55 -8.48
C ARG A 48 -11.55 -11.45 -9.11
N GLY A 49 -10.99 -10.72 -10.08
CA GLY A 49 -11.65 -9.56 -10.65
C GLY A 49 -11.64 -8.38 -9.69
N ASN A 50 -12.61 -7.50 -9.86
CA ASN A 50 -12.73 -6.28 -9.08
C ASN A 50 -13.82 -6.39 -8.01
N LEU A 51 -13.51 -5.95 -6.80
CA LEU A 51 -14.50 -5.72 -5.76
C LEU A 51 -15.48 -4.62 -6.19
N GLN A 52 -16.65 -4.64 -5.60
CA GLN A 52 -17.68 -3.62 -5.79
C GLN A 52 -17.84 -2.82 -4.50
N GLY A 53 -18.03 -1.52 -4.63
CA GLY A 53 -18.22 -0.61 -3.50
C GLY A 53 -18.90 0.67 -3.91
N PRO A 54 -19.11 1.59 -2.98
CA PRO A 54 -19.76 2.86 -3.26
C PRO A 54 -18.97 3.69 -4.27
N LEU A 55 -19.70 4.47 -5.06
CA LEU A 55 -19.11 5.43 -5.98
C LEU A 55 -18.52 6.60 -5.21
N ASN A 56 -17.46 7.20 -5.76
CA ASN A 56 -16.86 8.41 -5.18
C ASN A 56 -17.80 9.62 -5.39
N PRO A 57 -18.35 10.22 -4.32
CA PRO A 57 -19.29 11.33 -4.42
C PRO A 57 -18.63 12.68 -4.72
N TRP A 58 -17.29 12.77 -4.62
CA TRP A 58 -16.51 14.01 -4.85
C TRP A 58 -16.98 15.20 -4.02
N LEU A 59 -17.32 14.96 -2.78
CA LEU A 59 -17.70 15.97 -1.81
C LEU A 59 -16.46 16.49 -1.03
N PRO A 60 -16.52 17.73 -0.50
CA PRO A 60 -15.49 18.21 0.41
C PRO A 60 -15.45 17.36 1.69
N PRO A 61 -14.30 17.36 2.41
CA PRO A 61 -14.21 16.67 3.69
C PRO A 61 -15.17 17.25 4.73
N VAL A 62 -15.66 16.38 5.61
CA VAL A 62 -16.50 16.72 6.76
C VAL A 62 -15.75 16.26 8.02
N ASP A 63 -15.64 17.12 9.01
CA ASP A 63 -14.94 16.83 10.29
C ASP A 63 -13.53 16.24 10.11
N GLY A 64 -12.82 16.73 9.10
CA GLY A 64 -11.46 16.28 8.78
C GLY A 64 -11.36 14.98 8.01
N TYR A 65 -12.47 14.42 7.52
CA TYR A 65 -12.50 13.19 6.75
C TYR A 65 -13.24 13.36 5.42
N ARG A 66 -12.63 12.93 4.34
CA ARG A 66 -13.23 12.84 3.02
C ARG A 66 -13.89 11.48 2.83
N HIS A 67 -15.20 11.47 2.55
CA HIS A 67 -15.99 10.28 2.20
C HIS A 67 -15.84 9.12 3.20
N LEU A 68 -15.91 9.43 4.51
CA LEU A 68 -15.61 8.47 5.58
C LEU A 68 -16.42 7.17 5.48
N ASP A 69 -17.71 7.25 5.24
CA ASP A 69 -18.59 6.08 5.19
C ASP A 69 -18.29 5.20 3.97
N GLU A 70 -18.00 5.81 2.82
CA GLU A 70 -17.64 5.11 1.60
C GLU A 70 -16.25 4.46 1.73
N VAL A 71 -15.29 5.14 2.34
CA VAL A 71 -13.96 4.56 2.66
C VAL A 71 -14.12 3.36 3.59
N ALA A 72 -14.96 3.45 4.62
CA ALA A 72 -15.22 2.35 5.54
C ALA A 72 -15.87 1.15 4.83
N ALA A 73 -16.82 1.40 3.93
CA ALA A 73 -17.47 0.35 3.14
C ALA A 73 -16.46 -0.38 2.23
N TRP A 74 -15.60 0.36 1.50
CA TRP A 74 -14.55 -0.23 0.69
C TRP A 74 -13.57 -1.06 1.52
N ASN A 75 -13.11 -0.53 2.64
CA ASN A 75 -12.17 -1.24 3.53
C ASN A 75 -12.77 -2.51 4.16
N THR A 76 -14.07 -2.50 4.46
CA THR A 76 -14.78 -3.70 4.93
C THR A 76 -14.84 -4.78 3.84
N ALA A 77 -15.06 -4.39 2.58
CA ALA A 77 -15.04 -5.33 1.45
C ALA A 77 -13.62 -5.88 1.22
N VAL A 78 -12.58 -5.04 1.27
CA VAL A 78 -11.17 -5.44 1.17
C VAL A 78 -10.81 -6.42 2.28
N TYR A 79 -11.13 -6.08 3.54
CA TYR A 79 -10.90 -6.95 4.70
C TYR A 79 -11.48 -8.34 4.46
N THR A 80 -12.74 -8.42 4.03
CA THR A 80 -13.43 -9.69 3.80
C THR A 80 -12.76 -10.51 2.71
N ALA A 81 -12.41 -9.87 1.57
CA ALA A 81 -11.78 -10.54 0.44
C ALA A 81 -10.37 -11.06 0.77
N VAL A 82 -9.53 -10.22 1.39
CA VAL A 82 -8.17 -10.60 1.79
C VAL A 82 -8.20 -11.75 2.81
N ARG A 83 -9.09 -11.66 3.82
CA ARG A 83 -9.30 -12.75 4.79
C ARG A 83 -9.62 -14.09 4.12
N GLN A 84 -10.54 -14.09 3.16
CA GLN A 84 -10.94 -15.29 2.43
C GLN A 84 -9.76 -15.96 1.70
N GLU A 85 -8.89 -15.15 1.08
CA GLU A 85 -7.72 -15.69 0.38
C GLU A 85 -6.67 -16.25 1.35
N LEU A 86 -6.41 -15.55 2.45
CA LEU A 86 -5.50 -16.01 3.51
C LEU A 86 -5.98 -17.31 4.15
N GLN A 87 -7.27 -17.41 4.48
CA GLN A 87 -7.88 -18.63 5.04
C GLN A 87 -7.83 -19.81 4.07
N SER A 88 -7.78 -19.53 2.78
CA SER A 88 -7.61 -20.55 1.73
C SER A 88 -6.15 -20.94 1.47
N GLY A 89 -5.21 -20.41 2.27
CA GLY A 89 -3.77 -20.69 2.14
C GLY A 89 -3.12 -20.04 0.90
N ARG A 90 -3.73 -18.99 0.34
CA ARG A 90 -3.21 -18.26 -0.83
C ARG A 90 -2.52 -16.96 -0.40
N LEU A 91 -1.62 -16.48 -1.23
CA LEU A 91 -1.00 -15.16 -1.10
C LEU A 91 -1.88 -14.12 -1.80
N PRO A 92 -2.59 -13.25 -1.06
CA PRO A 92 -3.34 -12.17 -1.68
C PRO A 92 -2.41 -11.07 -2.16
N ILE A 93 -2.65 -10.59 -3.39
CA ILE A 93 -2.11 -9.34 -3.93
C ILE A 93 -3.30 -8.43 -4.18
N MET A 94 -3.44 -7.38 -3.39
CA MET A 94 -4.42 -6.32 -3.64
C MET A 94 -3.87 -5.41 -4.74
N LEU A 95 -4.60 -5.32 -5.84
CA LEU A 95 -4.37 -4.34 -6.89
C LEU A 95 -5.26 -3.15 -6.54
N GLY A 96 -4.68 -2.17 -5.86
CA GLY A 96 -5.42 -1.07 -5.28
C GLY A 96 -5.67 0.07 -6.24
N GLY A 97 -6.56 0.88 -5.79
CA GLY A 97 -6.74 2.28 -5.99
C GLY A 97 -5.84 3.10 -5.07
N ASP A 98 -6.42 3.99 -4.28
CA ASP A 98 -5.65 4.81 -3.32
C ASP A 98 -5.25 4.05 -2.05
N HIS A 99 -4.30 4.60 -1.29
CA HIS A 99 -3.65 3.92 -0.16
C HIS A 99 -4.57 3.74 1.06
N CYS A 100 -5.74 4.40 1.16
CA CYS A 100 -6.67 4.18 2.27
C CYS A 100 -7.11 2.72 2.39
N LEU A 101 -7.04 1.94 1.32
CA LEU A 101 -7.44 0.54 1.25
C LEU A 101 -6.56 -0.40 2.10
N ALA A 102 -5.36 0.03 2.45
CA ALA A 102 -4.46 -0.70 3.33
C ALA A 102 -5.05 -0.91 4.74
N ILE A 103 -6.01 -0.06 5.16
CA ILE A 103 -6.72 -0.26 6.44
C ILE A 103 -7.41 -1.62 6.47
N GLY A 104 -8.17 -1.96 5.42
CA GLY A 104 -8.87 -3.24 5.30
C GLY A 104 -7.92 -4.41 5.09
N SER A 105 -6.96 -4.25 4.17
CA SER A 105 -5.98 -5.29 3.83
C SER A 105 -5.14 -5.69 5.03
N ILE A 106 -4.48 -4.74 5.69
CA ILE A 106 -3.59 -5.01 6.82
C ILE A 106 -4.36 -5.47 8.05
N SER A 107 -5.59 -4.96 8.29
CA SER A 107 -6.45 -5.49 9.36
C SER A 107 -6.77 -6.96 9.16
N ALA A 108 -7.04 -7.38 7.92
CA ALA A 108 -7.27 -8.79 7.57
C ALA A 108 -6.03 -9.65 7.80
N VAL A 109 -4.85 -9.16 7.40
CA VAL A 109 -3.57 -9.85 7.61
C VAL A 109 -3.27 -9.96 9.11
N ALA A 110 -3.47 -8.90 9.88
CA ALA A 110 -3.24 -8.89 11.33
C ALA A 110 -4.12 -9.90 12.06
N ASP A 111 -5.41 -10.01 11.68
CA ASP A 111 -6.32 -11.02 12.24
C ASP A 111 -5.87 -12.43 11.88
N HIS A 112 -5.48 -12.65 10.62
CA HIS A 112 -4.94 -13.96 10.21
C HIS A 112 -3.69 -14.35 11.00
N CYS A 113 -2.77 -13.40 11.23
CA CYS A 113 -1.57 -13.65 12.03
C CYS A 113 -1.91 -14.02 13.47
N ARG A 114 -2.86 -13.30 14.10
CA ARG A 114 -3.33 -13.63 15.46
C ARG A 114 -3.93 -15.04 15.56
N GLU A 115 -4.76 -15.41 14.58
CA GLU A 115 -5.43 -16.72 14.55
C GLU A 115 -4.45 -17.88 14.30
N THR A 116 -3.41 -17.65 13.50
CA THR A 116 -2.43 -18.67 13.12
C THR A 116 -1.16 -18.63 13.97
N GLY A 117 -1.06 -17.73 14.95
CA GLY A 117 0.12 -17.55 15.81
C GLY A 117 1.36 -17.02 15.06
N LYS A 118 1.17 -16.38 13.90
CA LYS A 118 2.26 -15.77 13.12
C LYS A 118 2.63 -14.39 13.67
N GLN A 119 3.91 -14.03 13.52
CA GLN A 119 4.39 -12.68 13.79
C GLN A 119 4.22 -11.83 12.54
N LEU A 120 3.50 -10.72 12.64
CA LEU A 120 3.33 -9.80 11.51
C LEU A 120 4.54 -8.85 11.40
N ARG A 121 5.07 -8.69 10.20
CA ARG A 121 5.95 -7.60 9.80
C ARG A 121 5.33 -6.89 8.60
N VAL A 122 5.22 -5.57 8.67
CA VAL A 122 4.73 -4.71 7.57
C VAL A 122 5.89 -3.87 7.06
N LEU A 123 6.21 -4.00 5.77
CA LEU A 123 7.03 -3.03 5.05
C LEU A 123 6.11 -2.06 4.32
N TRP A 124 6.23 -0.79 4.65
CA TRP A 124 5.51 0.31 4.06
C TRP A 124 6.45 1.08 3.14
N LEU A 125 6.38 0.80 1.83
CA LEU A 125 7.24 1.39 0.80
C LEU A 125 6.50 2.57 0.19
N ASP A 126 6.92 3.80 0.51
CA ASP A 126 6.14 5.00 0.26
C ASP A 126 7.01 6.28 0.34
N ALA A 127 6.58 7.35 -0.32
CA ALA A 127 7.11 8.69 -0.11
C ALA A 127 6.56 9.34 1.17
N HIS A 128 5.36 8.90 1.63
CA HIS A 128 4.59 9.47 2.72
C HIS A 128 4.53 8.52 3.93
N SER A 129 4.29 9.07 5.10
CA SER A 129 4.17 8.26 6.33
C SER A 129 2.75 7.74 6.56
N ASP A 130 1.76 8.40 5.97
CA ASP A 130 0.33 8.09 6.06
C ASP A 130 -0.18 7.92 7.50
N PHE A 131 0.40 8.73 8.37
CA PHE A 131 0.11 8.76 9.81
C PHE A 131 -0.69 10.00 10.23
N ASN A 132 -1.33 10.69 9.25
CA ASN A 132 -2.19 11.82 9.53
C ASN A 132 -3.46 11.41 10.30
N THR A 133 -4.01 12.35 11.05
CA THR A 133 -5.32 12.26 11.69
C THR A 133 -6.20 13.42 11.24
N ALA A 134 -7.48 13.43 11.60
CA ALA A 134 -8.39 14.53 11.25
C ALA A 134 -7.89 15.90 11.71
N GLU A 135 -7.20 15.93 12.86
CA GLU A 135 -6.66 17.15 13.46
C GLU A 135 -5.37 17.63 12.79
N ALA A 136 -4.58 16.71 12.21
CA ALA A 136 -3.27 17.01 11.64
C ALA A 136 -3.32 17.20 10.13
N THR A 137 -4.26 16.57 9.45
CA THR A 137 -4.35 16.59 7.98
C THR A 137 -4.68 17.96 7.43
N PRO A 138 -3.98 18.44 6.40
CA PRO A 138 -4.35 19.67 5.72
C PRO A 138 -5.51 19.51 4.73
N SER A 139 -5.83 18.28 4.31
CA SER A 139 -6.73 17.99 3.19
C SER A 139 -7.97 17.18 3.56
N GLY A 140 -7.95 16.45 4.67
CA GLY A 140 -8.97 15.48 5.03
C GLY A 140 -8.95 14.20 4.17
N ASN A 141 -7.96 14.02 3.29
CA ASN A 141 -7.84 12.85 2.46
C ASN A 141 -7.41 11.63 3.29
N ILE A 142 -8.25 10.60 3.30
CA ILE A 142 -8.02 9.42 4.16
C ILE A 142 -6.87 8.54 3.65
N HIS A 143 -6.47 8.68 2.37
CA HIS A 143 -5.29 7.96 1.88
C HIS A 143 -3.99 8.33 2.63
N GLY A 144 -3.92 9.51 3.26
CA GLY A 144 -2.80 9.89 4.14
C GLY A 144 -2.99 9.50 5.62
N MET A 145 -3.95 8.62 5.95
CA MET A 145 -4.28 8.25 7.34
C MET A 145 -4.22 6.75 7.67
N PRO A 146 -3.97 5.83 6.73
CA PRO A 146 -4.15 4.41 6.99
C PRO A 146 -3.26 3.87 8.12
N VAL A 147 -2.01 4.30 8.22
CA VAL A 147 -1.11 3.83 9.27
C VAL A 147 -1.59 4.30 10.65
N ALA A 148 -2.08 5.54 10.78
CA ALA A 148 -2.68 6.04 12.02
C ALA A 148 -3.93 5.21 12.40
N CYS A 149 -4.84 4.96 11.45
CA CYS A 149 -6.04 4.16 11.67
C CYS A 149 -5.71 2.73 12.13
N LEU A 150 -4.76 2.08 11.48
CA LEU A 150 -4.27 0.75 11.85
C LEU A 150 -3.70 0.72 13.28
N CYS A 151 -3.02 1.80 13.68
CA CYS A 151 -2.49 1.99 15.04
C CYS A 151 -3.55 2.50 16.04
N GLY A 152 -4.84 2.49 15.68
CA GLY A 152 -5.95 2.86 16.57
C GLY A 152 -6.20 4.35 16.69
N ARG A 153 -5.58 5.19 15.86
CA ARG A 153 -5.75 6.66 15.84
C ARG A 153 -6.61 7.05 14.65
N GLY A 154 -7.88 7.31 14.88
CA GLY A 154 -8.83 7.69 13.83
C GLY A 154 -10.28 7.38 14.20
N PRO A 155 -11.20 7.53 13.27
CA PRO A 155 -12.62 7.30 13.52
C PRO A 155 -12.91 5.82 13.73
N ARG A 156 -13.83 5.53 14.63
CA ARG A 156 -14.17 4.16 15.02
C ARG A 156 -14.51 3.24 13.85
N VAL A 157 -15.18 3.76 12.83
CA VAL A 157 -15.60 2.99 11.64
C VAL A 157 -14.41 2.47 10.82
N LEU A 158 -13.22 3.09 10.93
CA LEU A 158 -11.99 2.64 10.28
C LEU A 158 -11.10 1.84 11.24
N THR A 159 -10.97 2.28 12.51
CA THR A 159 -10.08 1.62 13.47
C THR A 159 -10.59 0.26 13.97
N HIS A 160 -11.87 -0.05 13.76
CA HIS A 160 -12.53 -1.28 14.23
C HIS A 160 -12.98 -2.19 13.07
N ILE A 161 -12.30 -2.15 11.94
CA ILE A 161 -12.59 -3.04 10.80
C ILE A 161 -12.22 -4.50 11.13
N GLY A 162 -11.08 -4.71 11.77
CA GLY A 162 -10.64 -6.03 12.22
C GLY A 162 -11.19 -6.43 13.60
N SER A 163 -10.73 -7.56 14.10
CA SER A 163 -11.13 -8.15 15.38
C SER A 163 -10.50 -7.45 16.59
N ALA A 164 -9.45 -6.65 16.42
CA ALA A 164 -8.75 -5.94 17.48
C ALA A 164 -8.52 -4.48 17.13
N THR A 165 -8.46 -3.64 18.16
CA THR A 165 -8.11 -2.23 18.06
C THR A 165 -7.07 -1.90 19.15
N PRO A 166 -5.87 -1.42 18.75
CA PRO A 166 -5.40 -1.23 17.38
C PRO A 166 -5.29 -2.55 16.60
N ALA A 167 -5.42 -2.47 15.27
CA ALA A 167 -5.21 -3.63 14.40
C ALA A 167 -3.76 -4.14 14.47
N ILE A 168 -2.83 -3.20 14.49
CA ILE A 168 -1.38 -3.42 14.66
C ILE A 168 -0.77 -2.39 15.59
N THR A 169 0.41 -2.70 16.11
CA THR A 169 1.24 -1.76 16.88
C THR A 169 2.34 -1.16 15.99
N PRO A 170 2.84 0.06 16.26
CA PRO A 170 3.85 0.73 15.43
C PRO A 170 5.15 -0.06 15.26
N ASP A 171 5.51 -0.90 16.22
CA ASP A 171 6.74 -1.70 16.21
C ASP A 171 6.77 -2.79 15.13
N VAL A 172 5.62 -3.19 14.57
CA VAL A 172 5.56 -4.16 13.47
C VAL A 172 5.78 -3.50 12.11
N ILE A 173 5.71 -2.16 12.01
CA ILE A 173 5.84 -1.40 10.75
C ILE A 173 7.28 -0.96 10.54
N ARG A 174 7.74 -1.05 9.30
CA ARG A 174 8.97 -0.42 8.81
C ARG A 174 8.63 0.40 7.56
N GLN A 175 8.71 1.72 7.70
CA GLN A 175 8.48 2.65 6.59
C GLN A 175 9.79 2.93 5.89
N ILE A 176 9.82 2.82 4.55
CA ILE A 176 11.02 2.95 3.73
C ILE A 176 10.76 3.90 2.57
N GLY A 177 11.67 4.86 2.35
CA GLY A 177 11.57 5.82 1.26
C GLY A 177 10.88 7.14 1.63
N ILE A 178 10.51 7.31 2.90
CA ILE A 178 9.77 8.48 3.38
C ILE A 178 10.56 9.77 3.11
N ARG A 179 9.89 10.76 2.52
CA ARG A 179 10.51 12.05 2.17
C ARG A 179 9.54 13.23 2.16
N SER A 180 8.24 12.97 2.28
CA SER A 180 7.21 13.99 2.36
C SER A 180 6.28 13.67 3.54
N VAL A 181 6.37 14.45 4.60
CA VAL A 181 5.57 14.27 5.82
C VAL A 181 5.09 15.64 6.27
N ASP A 182 3.82 15.78 6.56
CA ASP A 182 3.22 17.03 7.03
C ASP A 182 3.77 17.45 8.40
N TYR A 183 3.72 18.76 8.70
CA TYR A 183 4.30 19.26 9.96
C TYR A 183 3.65 18.63 11.20
N GLY A 184 2.31 18.55 11.22
CA GLY A 184 1.58 17.93 12.34
C GLY A 184 1.80 16.41 12.40
N GLU A 185 1.87 15.76 11.25
CA GLU A 185 2.12 14.32 11.14
C GLU A 185 3.50 13.91 11.69
N LYS A 186 4.54 14.74 11.48
CA LYS A 186 5.90 14.48 12.04
C LYS A 186 5.91 14.29 13.54
N GLN A 187 5.09 15.05 14.25
CA GLN A 187 4.97 14.90 15.71
C GLN A 187 4.31 13.57 16.06
N LEU A 188 3.20 13.23 15.41
CA LEU A 188 2.45 11.98 15.64
C LEU A 188 3.31 10.74 15.40
N VAL A 189 4.08 10.75 14.32
CA VAL A 189 5.00 9.66 13.95
C VAL A 189 6.09 9.46 15.00
N ARG A 190 6.70 10.56 15.49
CA ARG A 190 7.71 10.50 16.56
C ARG A 190 7.15 9.96 17.86
N GLU A 191 5.98 10.45 18.27
CA GLU A 191 5.29 9.99 19.48
C GLU A 191 4.90 8.51 19.42
N ALA A 192 4.53 8.03 18.23
CA ALA A 192 4.18 6.63 18.00
C ALA A 192 5.41 5.72 17.90
N ASN A 193 6.62 6.28 17.73
CA ASN A 193 7.87 5.55 17.55
C ASN A 193 7.82 4.55 16.38
N VAL A 194 7.26 4.97 15.25
CA VAL A 194 7.25 4.16 14.02
C VAL A 194 8.67 4.02 13.48
N GLY A 195 9.03 2.81 13.05
CA GLY A 195 10.33 2.55 12.43
C GLY A 195 10.42 3.15 11.03
N ILE A 196 11.15 4.27 10.88
CA ILE A 196 11.29 4.99 9.61
C ILE A 196 12.73 4.92 9.09
N PHE A 197 12.84 4.57 7.81
CA PHE A 197 14.02 4.67 6.98
C PHE A 197 13.71 5.68 5.85
N ASP A 198 13.94 6.96 6.12
CA ASP A 198 13.72 8.03 5.16
C ASP A 198 14.78 8.03 4.04
N MET A 199 14.57 8.85 3.01
CA MET A 199 15.52 8.91 1.90
C MET A 199 16.90 9.37 2.33
N ARG A 200 17.01 10.25 3.34
CA ARG A 200 18.32 10.62 3.89
C ARG A 200 19.07 9.41 4.45
N ARG A 201 18.37 8.54 5.17
CA ARG A 201 18.94 7.29 5.70
C ARG A 201 19.39 6.36 4.57
N ILE A 202 18.61 6.30 3.48
CA ILE A 202 18.97 5.52 2.29
C ILE A 202 20.21 6.11 1.60
N ASP A 203 20.31 7.43 1.50
CA ASP A 203 21.48 8.11 0.92
C ASP A 203 22.77 7.88 1.75
N GLU A 204 22.66 7.89 3.08
CA GLU A 204 23.79 7.72 3.99
C GLU A 204 24.27 6.26 4.10
N ASP A 205 23.35 5.29 4.20
CA ASP A 205 23.66 3.88 4.47
C ASP A 205 23.55 2.96 3.24
N GLY A 206 22.84 3.42 2.21
CA GLY A 206 22.47 2.65 1.04
C GLY A 206 21.24 1.74 1.26
N MET A 207 20.48 1.47 0.19
CA MET A 207 19.27 0.64 0.21
C MET A 207 19.53 -0.75 0.83
N LYS A 208 20.66 -1.38 0.54
CA LYS A 208 20.99 -2.69 1.09
C LYS A 208 20.97 -2.70 2.62
N ARG A 209 21.66 -1.75 3.24
CA ARG A 209 21.76 -1.69 4.71
C ARG A 209 20.41 -1.39 5.35
N VAL A 210 19.64 -0.50 4.74
CA VAL A 210 18.27 -0.18 5.17
C VAL A 210 17.39 -1.42 5.14
N MET A 211 17.41 -2.19 4.05
CA MET A 211 16.63 -3.41 3.93
C MET A 211 17.07 -4.51 4.91
N GLU A 212 18.39 -4.68 5.14
CA GLU A 212 18.90 -5.59 6.18
C GLU A 212 18.30 -5.26 7.55
N GLN A 213 18.25 -3.97 7.93
CA GLN A 213 17.66 -3.52 9.19
C GLN A 213 16.13 -3.65 9.22
N ALA A 214 15.44 -3.37 8.12
CA ALA A 214 14.00 -3.49 8.05
C ALA A 214 13.50 -4.94 8.15
N LEU A 215 14.31 -5.89 7.65
CA LEU A 215 14.05 -7.33 7.68
C LEU A 215 14.63 -8.02 8.91
N GLU A 216 15.40 -7.30 9.74
CA GLU A 216 16.04 -7.86 10.95
C GLU A 216 15.01 -8.46 11.92
N GLY A 217 15.34 -9.62 12.49
CA GLY A 217 14.50 -10.33 13.45
C GLY A 217 13.34 -11.12 12.85
N MET A 218 13.20 -11.18 11.53
CA MET A 218 12.25 -12.09 10.90
C MET A 218 12.75 -13.53 10.95
N ASP A 219 11.84 -14.47 11.12
CA ASP A 219 12.08 -15.90 11.21
C ASP A 219 11.04 -16.72 10.40
N ASP A 220 11.03 -18.04 10.57
CA ASP A 220 10.11 -18.95 9.90
C ASP A 220 8.65 -18.72 10.32
N ASN A 221 8.42 -18.08 11.45
CA ASN A 221 7.09 -17.75 11.95
C ASN A 221 6.60 -16.36 11.50
N THR A 222 7.42 -15.61 10.73
CA THR A 222 7.06 -14.27 10.28
C THR A 222 6.16 -14.32 9.05
N HIS A 223 5.06 -13.58 9.09
CA HIS A 223 4.22 -13.21 7.95
C HIS A 223 4.64 -11.80 7.50
N LEU A 224 5.33 -11.72 6.39
CA LEU A 224 5.71 -10.45 5.80
C LEU A 224 4.58 -9.93 4.90
N HIS A 225 4.01 -8.79 5.24
CA HIS A 225 3.14 -8.00 4.38
C HIS A 225 3.91 -6.81 3.81
N VAL A 226 3.78 -6.56 2.52
CA VAL A 226 4.33 -5.38 1.87
C VAL A 226 3.19 -4.50 1.39
N SER A 227 3.13 -3.25 1.83
CA SER A 227 2.28 -2.23 1.25
C SER A 227 3.14 -1.33 0.38
N PHE A 228 2.93 -1.41 -0.93
CA PHE A 228 3.74 -0.73 -1.94
C PHE A 228 2.93 0.38 -2.59
N ASP A 229 3.23 1.61 -2.20
CA ASP A 229 2.80 2.80 -2.94
C ASP A 229 3.70 3.02 -4.15
N VAL A 230 3.12 3.25 -5.32
CA VAL A 230 3.90 3.51 -6.53
C VAL A 230 4.71 4.82 -6.41
N ASP A 231 4.28 5.76 -5.57
CA ASP A 231 5.00 7.01 -5.33
C ASP A 231 6.27 6.86 -4.46
N PHE A 232 6.48 5.67 -3.86
CA PHE A 232 7.79 5.27 -3.31
C PHE A 232 8.90 5.52 -4.31
N LEU A 233 8.65 5.20 -5.58
CA LEU A 233 9.58 5.36 -6.67
C LEU A 233 9.78 6.84 -7.05
N ASP A 234 10.97 7.16 -7.56
CA ASP A 234 11.19 8.50 -8.11
C ASP A 234 10.29 8.76 -9.33
N PRO A 235 9.67 9.94 -9.46
CA PRO A 235 8.81 10.27 -10.60
C PRO A 235 9.51 10.22 -11.97
N SER A 236 10.83 10.15 -11.99
CA SER A 236 11.59 9.95 -13.23
C SER A 236 11.39 8.56 -13.83
N ILE A 237 11.02 7.59 -13.00
CA ILE A 237 10.76 6.18 -13.41
C ILE A 237 9.28 5.82 -13.30
N ALA A 238 8.53 6.36 -12.34
CA ALA A 238 7.12 6.10 -12.11
C ALA A 238 6.32 7.41 -11.93
N PRO A 239 6.06 8.17 -13.00
CA PRO A 239 5.35 9.46 -12.92
C PRO A 239 3.83 9.32 -12.75
N GLY A 240 3.27 8.13 -12.94
CA GLY A 240 1.83 7.86 -12.93
C GLY A 240 1.28 7.65 -11.52
N VAL A 241 1.33 8.67 -10.67
CA VAL A 241 0.80 8.69 -9.30
C VAL A 241 0.10 10.01 -9.00
N GLY A 242 -0.78 10.03 -8.00
CA GLY A 242 -1.55 11.22 -7.59
C GLY A 242 -0.72 12.26 -6.85
N THR A 243 0.26 11.83 -6.07
CA THR A 243 1.05 12.62 -5.10
C THR A 243 2.55 12.47 -5.35
N THR A 244 3.04 12.95 -6.48
CA THR A 244 4.45 12.81 -6.87
C THR A 244 5.41 13.57 -5.95
N VAL A 245 6.43 12.92 -5.43
CA VAL A 245 7.53 13.51 -4.66
C VAL A 245 8.87 13.14 -5.28
N ARG A 246 9.69 14.12 -5.66
CA ARG A 246 11.04 13.89 -6.22
C ARG A 246 12.02 13.38 -5.17
N GLY A 247 13.10 12.74 -5.63
CA GLY A 247 14.18 12.24 -4.76
C GLY A 247 13.84 10.89 -4.12
N GLY A 248 13.01 10.09 -4.78
CA GLY A 248 12.72 8.72 -4.39
C GLY A 248 13.74 7.71 -4.92
N PRO A 249 13.64 6.42 -4.51
CA PRO A 249 14.48 5.37 -5.03
C PRO A 249 14.41 5.25 -6.55
N GLY A 250 15.59 5.12 -7.16
CA GLY A 250 15.72 4.81 -8.57
C GLY A 250 15.41 3.35 -8.88
N TYR A 251 15.42 2.99 -10.19
CA TYR A 251 15.08 1.65 -10.63
C TYR A 251 15.91 0.55 -9.93
N ARG A 252 17.23 0.73 -9.80
CA ARG A 252 18.11 -0.28 -9.17
C ARG A 252 17.92 -0.41 -7.67
N GLU A 253 17.67 0.67 -6.97
CA GLU A 253 17.40 0.67 -5.54
C GLU A 253 16.07 -0.03 -5.23
N ALA A 254 15.02 0.31 -5.99
CA ALA A 254 13.72 -0.33 -5.86
C ALA A 254 13.77 -1.82 -6.21
N GLN A 255 14.51 -2.19 -7.28
CA GLN A 255 14.68 -3.59 -7.64
C GLN A 255 15.43 -4.36 -6.55
N LEU A 256 16.51 -3.81 -5.98
CA LEU A 256 17.24 -4.42 -4.88
C LEU A 256 16.33 -4.63 -3.66
N CYS A 257 15.49 -3.64 -3.34
CA CYS A 257 14.51 -3.76 -2.27
C CYS A 257 13.60 -4.98 -2.49
N MET A 258 13.03 -5.13 -3.71
CA MET A 258 12.15 -6.26 -4.04
C MET A 258 12.91 -7.61 -4.11
N GLU A 259 14.16 -7.62 -4.56
CA GLU A 259 15.03 -8.81 -4.54
C GLU A 259 15.25 -9.28 -3.10
N MET A 260 15.58 -8.39 -2.16
CA MET A 260 15.80 -8.72 -0.75
C MET A 260 14.51 -9.19 -0.05
N ILE A 261 13.35 -8.61 -0.39
CA ILE A 261 12.04 -9.09 0.07
C ILE A 261 11.82 -10.54 -0.42
N SER A 262 12.07 -10.80 -1.70
CA SER A 262 11.95 -12.14 -2.29
C SER A 262 12.90 -13.15 -1.64
N ASP A 263 14.16 -12.77 -1.44
CA ASP A 263 15.20 -13.63 -0.86
C ASP A 263 14.90 -13.97 0.62
N SER A 264 14.13 -13.14 1.31
CA SER A 264 13.67 -13.44 2.67
C SER A 264 12.79 -14.69 2.71
N GLY A 265 12.09 -15.03 1.62
CA GLY A 265 11.15 -16.13 1.53
C GLY A 265 9.93 -15.98 2.44
N ARG A 266 9.66 -14.78 2.97
CA ARG A 266 8.61 -14.50 3.97
C ARG A 266 7.42 -13.71 3.43
N LEU A 267 7.49 -13.21 2.19
CA LEU A 267 6.37 -12.49 1.58
C LEU A 267 5.13 -13.38 1.55
N ALA A 268 4.08 -12.94 2.22
CA ALA A 268 2.84 -13.70 2.38
C ALA A 268 1.58 -12.91 1.99
N SER A 269 1.70 -11.60 1.82
CA SER A 269 0.65 -10.71 1.27
C SER A 269 1.25 -9.41 0.74
N LEU A 270 0.58 -8.77 -0.23
CA LEU A 270 1.09 -7.57 -0.91
C LEU A 270 -0.06 -6.65 -1.29
N ASP A 271 0.12 -5.36 -1.07
CA ASP A 271 -0.72 -4.30 -1.64
C ASP A 271 0.09 -3.52 -2.69
N LEU A 272 -0.49 -3.27 -3.86
CA LEU A 272 0.03 -2.38 -4.90
C LEU A 272 -0.99 -1.24 -5.08
N VAL A 273 -0.63 -0.02 -4.67
CA VAL A 273 -1.57 1.11 -4.57
C VAL A 273 -1.05 2.36 -5.25
N GLU A 274 -1.92 3.36 -5.41
CA GLU A 274 -1.67 4.70 -5.95
C GLU A 274 -1.21 4.74 -7.41
N LEU A 275 -1.23 3.62 -8.15
CA LEU A 275 -0.99 3.66 -9.58
C LEU A 275 -2.10 4.47 -10.28
N ASN A 276 -1.73 5.60 -10.86
CA ASN A 276 -2.64 6.52 -11.53
C ASN A 276 -2.23 6.77 -12.99
N PRO A 277 -2.70 5.95 -13.93
CA PRO A 277 -2.32 6.09 -15.35
C PRO A 277 -2.71 7.42 -15.98
N ALA A 278 -3.71 8.14 -15.40
CA ALA A 278 -4.11 9.46 -15.90
C ALA A 278 -2.99 10.50 -15.79
N PHE A 279 -2.07 10.34 -14.85
CA PHE A 279 -0.93 11.23 -14.64
C PHE A 279 0.35 10.76 -15.30
N ASP A 280 0.39 9.60 -15.96
CA ASP A 280 1.55 9.17 -16.73
C ASP A 280 1.72 10.02 -17.99
N ARG A 281 2.62 11.00 -17.89
CA ARG A 281 2.89 11.96 -18.96
C ARG A 281 3.73 11.38 -20.10
N ARG A 282 4.40 10.25 -19.90
CA ARG A 282 5.24 9.64 -20.97
C ARG A 282 4.37 9.09 -22.09
N ASP A 283 3.26 8.45 -21.76
CA ASP A 283 2.31 7.94 -22.76
C ASP A 283 1.60 9.04 -23.55
N ARG A 284 1.33 10.19 -22.91
CA ARG A 284 0.69 11.34 -23.60
C ARG A 284 1.53 11.95 -24.70
N LYS A 285 2.86 11.83 -24.68
CA LYS A 285 3.74 12.33 -25.76
C LYS A 285 3.74 11.41 -26.97
N SER A 286 3.68 10.11 -26.78
CA SER A 286 3.61 9.14 -27.90
C SER A 286 2.29 9.26 -28.66
N THR A 287 1.18 9.50 -27.95
CA THR A 287 -0.16 9.70 -28.56
C THR A 287 -0.24 11.00 -29.38
N ARG A 288 0.48 12.08 -28.99
CA ARG A 288 0.51 13.34 -29.75
C ARG A 288 1.37 13.27 -31.01
N LEU A 289 2.40 12.42 -31.03
CA LEU A 289 3.25 12.23 -32.22
C LEU A 289 2.57 11.40 -33.32
N ASN A 290 1.61 10.53 -32.94
CA ASN A 290 0.85 9.71 -33.90
C ASN A 290 -0.42 10.40 -34.46
N SER A 291 -0.79 11.58 -33.97
CA SER A 291 -1.95 12.34 -34.47
C SER A 291 -1.61 13.40 -35.51
N SER A 292 -0.38 13.43 -36.04
CA SER A 292 0.10 14.36 -37.04
C SER A 292 0.49 13.68 -38.36
N HIS A 293 -0.25 12.64 -38.75
CA HIS A 293 -0.21 12.05 -40.09
C HIS A 293 -1.61 11.95 -40.69
#